data_042bf1c2178287f8259be451d66ff48a
#
_entry.id   042bf1c2178287f8259be451d66ff48a
#
_cell.length_a   1.000
_cell.length_b   1.000
_cell.length_c   1.000
_cell.angle_alpha   90.00
_cell.angle_beta   90.00
_cell.angle_gamma   90.00
#
_symmetry.space_group_name_H-M   'P 1'
#
loop_
_entity.id
_entity.type
_entity.pdbx_description
1 polymer ?
#
loop_
_entity_poly.entity_id
_entity_poly.type
_entity_poly.pdbx_seq_one_letter_code
_entity_poly.pdbx_strand_id
1 'polypeptide(L)'
;NENHFKYLNVDQIKRLGLSTNKAKTIKELSELFLAKNFIDLRKLKSGELNNKLINVFGIGPWSIQMFEIFCLGKLDVFTSKDAGLRLAMNNAGMIKPGSEWSRYDDYAQKWSPYKTVASLHLWYFID
;
A
#
# COMPACT_ATOMS: atom_id res chain seq x y z
N ASN A 1 -18.29 8.54 4.16
CA ASN A 1 -17.49 9.07 3.06
C ASN A 1 -16.55 10.16 3.58
N GLU A 2 -15.72 10.69 2.74
CA GLU A 2 -14.72 11.73 3.07
C GLU A 2 -15.38 12.99 3.68
N ASN A 3 -16.57 13.36 3.24
CA ASN A 3 -17.31 14.50 3.77
C ASN A 3 -17.70 14.32 5.24
N HIS A 4 -18.05 13.10 5.62
CA HIS A 4 -18.39 12.81 7.01
C HIS A 4 -17.18 13.00 7.93
N PHE A 5 -16.02 12.46 7.54
CA PHE A 5 -14.80 12.53 8.36
C PHE A 5 -14.18 13.93 8.44
N LYS A 6 -14.47 14.82 7.48
CA LYS A 6 -14.00 16.21 7.52
C LYS A 6 -14.43 16.94 8.80
N TYR A 7 -15.64 16.71 9.25
CA TYR A 7 -16.23 17.41 10.39
C TYR A 7 -15.93 16.74 11.74
N LEU A 8 -15.33 15.55 11.72
CA LEU A 8 -14.92 14.85 12.92
C LEU A 8 -13.46 15.17 13.27
N ASN A 9 -13.18 15.35 14.57
CA ASN A 9 -11.80 15.39 15.02
C ASN A 9 -11.24 13.98 15.21
N VAL A 10 -9.92 13.88 15.47
CA VAL A 10 -9.24 12.57 15.63
C VAL A 10 -9.88 11.74 16.75
N ASP A 11 -10.22 12.34 17.88
CA ASP A 11 -10.83 11.62 19.01
C ASP A 11 -12.21 11.06 18.65
N GLN A 12 -13.01 11.80 17.94
CA GLN A 12 -14.31 11.34 17.46
C GLN A 12 -14.18 10.18 16.47
N ILE A 13 -13.23 10.24 15.54
CA ILE A 13 -12.94 9.14 14.62
C ILE A 13 -12.44 7.91 15.37
N LYS A 14 -11.58 8.10 16.37
CA LYS A 14 -11.08 7.02 17.22
C LYS A 14 -12.19 6.27 17.95
N ARG A 15 -13.23 6.97 18.39
CA ARG A 15 -14.41 6.36 19.07
C ARG A 15 -15.17 5.36 18.20
N LEU A 16 -14.94 5.36 16.90
CA LEU A 16 -15.49 4.35 15.98
C LEU A 16 -14.74 2.99 16.04
N GLY A 17 -13.84 2.81 17.01
CA GLY A 17 -13.08 1.57 17.20
C GLY A 17 -11.73 1.55 16.50
N LEU A 18 -11.19 2.70 16.17
CA LEU A 18 -9.92 2.82 15.46
C LEU A 18 -8.77 3.19 16.40
N SER A 19 -7.56 2.75 16.06
CA SER A 19 -6.35 3.23 16.75
C SER A 19 -6.12 4.72 16.47
N THR A 20 -5.38 5.39 17.34
CA THR A 20 -5.03 6.80 17.17
C THR A 20 -4.35 7.06 15.81
N ASN A 21 -3.43 6.17 15.41
CA ASN A 21 -2.72 6.31 14.13
C ASN A 21 -3.66 6.19 12.92
N LYS A 22 -4.56 5.22 12.94
CA LYS A 22 -5.57 5.07 11.88
C LYS A 22 -6.52 6.27 11.81
N ALA A 23 -6.95 6.78 12.97
CA ALA A 23 -7.81 7.95 13.04
C ALA A 23 -7.13 9.20 12.46
N LYS A 24 -5.86 9.43 12.76
CA LYS A 24 -5.06 10.52 12.16
C LYS A 24 -4.94 10.38 10.66
N THR A 25 -4.64 9.18 10.16
CA THR A 25 -4.54 8.91 8.72
C THR A 25 -5.84 9.20 8.01
N ILE A 26 -6.98 8.73 8.55
CA ILE A 26 -8.31 8.99 7.97
C ILE A 26 -8.61 10.49 7.94
N LYS A 27 -8.28 11.21 9.01
CA LYS A 27 -8.50 12.66 9.07
C LYS A 27 -7.70 13.39 8.00
N GLU A 28 -6.41 13.13 7.88
CA GLU A 28 -5.56 13.75 6.86
C GLU A 28 -6.01 13.39 5.43
N LEU A 29 -6.36 12.14 5.16
CA LEU A 29 -6.89 11.74 3.86
C LEU A 29 -8.18 12.47 3.52
N SER A 30 -9.12 12.57 4.47
CA SER A 30 -10.38 13.28 4.22
C SER A 30 -10.18 14.76 3.91
N GLU A 31 -9.24 15.41 4.57
CA GLU A 31 -8.87 16.79 4.31
C GLU A 31 -8.22 16.95 2.92
N LEU A 32 -7.33 16.03 2.56
CA LEU A 32 -6.68 16.02 1.26
C LEU A 32 -7.71 15.86 0.12
N PHE A 33 -8.66 14.94 0.26
CA PHE A 33 -9.73 14.74 -0.72
C PHE A 33 -10.63 15.96 -0.89
N LEU A 34 -10.87 16.69 0.18
CA LEU A 34 -11.79 17.84 0.18
C LEU A 34 -11.12 19.16 -0.22
N ALA A 35 -9.81 19.22 -0.24
CA ALA A 35 -9.06 20.40 -0.66
C ALA A 35 -9.13 20.70 -2.17
N LYS A 36 -9.96 19.99 -2.94
CA LYS A 36 -10.11 20.07 -4.41
C LYS A 36 -8.80 19.86 -5.20
N ASN A 37 -7.73 19.49 -4.55
CA ASN A 37 -6.43 19.21 -5.15
C ASN A 37 -6.25 17.71 -5.46
N PHE A 38 -7.30 16.93 -5.25
CA PHE A 38 -7.24 15.49 -5.47
C PHE A 38 -7.52 15.21 -6.95
N ILE A 39 -6.45 15.13 -7.70
CA ILE A 39 -6.47 14.64 -9.08
C ILE A 39 -6.95 13.19 -9.07
N ASP A 40 -7.65 12.78 -10.12
CA ASP A 40 -8.04 11.37 -10.28
C ASP A 40 -6.80 10.47 -10.13
N LEU A 41 -6.69 9.76 -9.02
CA LEU A 41 -5.54 8.91 -8.69
C LEU A 41 -5.28 7.84 -9.74
N ARG A 42 -6.32 7.43 -10.48
CA ARG A 42 -6.19 6.42 -11.55
C ARG A 42 -5.36 6.91 -12.72
N LYS A 43 -5.24 8.22 -12.89
CA LYS A 43 -4.48 8.87 -13.96
C LYS A 43 -3.04 9.16 -13.58
N LEU A 44 -2.67 9.01 -12.32
CA LEU A 44 -1.32 9.29 -11.86
C LEU A 44 -0.37 8.12 -12.16
N LYS A 45 0.84 8.46 -12.56
CA LYS A 45 1.95 7.50 -12.59
C LYS A 45 2.39 7.16 -11.17
N SER A 46 3.04 6.02 -10.96
CA SER A 46 3.45 5.53 -9.63
C SER A 46 4.27 6.56 -8.86
N GLY A 47 5.20 7.26 -9.50
CA GLY A 47 6.01 8.31 -8.85
C GLY A 47 5.17 9.50 -8.37
N GLU A 48 4.19 9.93 -9.16
CA GLU A 48 3.29 11.04 -8.81
C GLU A 48 2.36 10.64 -7.66
N LEU A 49 1.85 9.42 -7.66
CA LEU A 49 1.02 8.88 -6.59
C LEU A 49 1.81 8.84 -5.28
N ASN A 50 3.04 8.32 -5.33
CA ASN A 50 3.92 8.27 -4.17
C ASN A 50 4.16 9.67 -3.60
N ASN A 51 4.50 10.65 -4.43
CA ASN A 51 4.75 12.02 -3.99
C ASN A 51 3.53 12.68 -3.33
N LYS A 52 2.32 12.34 -3.78
CA LYS A 52 1.09 12.88 -3.20
C LYS A 52 0.72 12.21 -1.87
N LEU A 53 0.95 10.93 -1.72
CA LEU A 53 0.48 10.17 -0.56
C LEU A 53 1.54 9.95 0.52
N ILE A 54 2.82 10.01 0.20
CA ILE A 54 3.89 9.69 1.17
C ILE A 54 3.92 10.67 2.35
N ASN A 55 3.45 11.89 2.17
CA ASN A 55 3.39 12.91 3.22
C ASN A 55 2.14 12.78 4.11
N VAL A 56 1.20 11.92 3.77
CA VAL A 56 0.04 11.65 4.63
C VAL A 56 0.48 10.77 5.79
N PHE A 57 0.12 11.17 7.00
CA PHE A 57 0.46 10.40 8.21
C PHE A 57 -0.03 8.94 8.11
N GLY A 58 0.84 8.01 8.42
CA GLY A 58 0.53 6.58 8.39
C GLY A 58 0.49 5.93 7.01
N ILE A 59 0.72 6.68 5.94
CA ILE A 59 0.82 6.15 4.58
C ILE A 59 2.31 5.96 4.25
N GLY A 60 2.73 4.71 4.19
CA GLY A 60 4.08 4.35 3.76
C GLY A 60 4.10 3.68 2.38
N PRO A 61 5.29 3.33 1.88
CA PRO A 61 5.42 2.67 0.57
C PRO A 61 4.59 1.40 0.43
N TRP A 62 4.48 0.58 1.47
CA TRP A 62 3.66 -0.63 1.46
C TRP A 62 2.17 -0.30 1.21
N SER A 63 1.62 0.67 1.94
CA SER A 63 0.22 1.09 1.77
C SER A 63 -0.06 1.62 0.37
N ILE A 64 0.86 2.39 -0.20
CA ILE A 64 0.75 2.91 -1.56
C ILE A 64 0.74 1.76 -2.57
N GLN A 65 1.62 0.78 -2.41
CA GLN A 65 1.70 -0.39 -3.28
C GLN A 65 0.44 -1.27 -3.19
N MET A 66 -0.13 -1.44 -1.99
CA MET A 66 -1.42 -2.12 -1.82
C MET A 66 -2.55 -1.39 -2.55
N PHE A 67 -2.56 -0.07 -2.47
CA PHE A 67 -3.52 0.75 -3.21
C PHE A 67 -3.33 0.61 -4.73
N GLU A 68 -2.11 0.62 -5.21
CA GLU A 68 -1.79 0.41 -6.63
C GLU A 68 -2.31 -0.93 -7.15
N ILE A 69 -2.14 -2.01 -6.37
CA ILE A 69 -2.61 -3.35 -6.74
C ILE A 69 -4.13 -3.44 -6.71
N PHE A 70 -4.74 -3.12 -5.55
CA PHE A 70 -6.15 -3.45 -5.30
C PHE A 70 -7.14 -2.39 -5.77
N CYS A 71 -6.72 -1.13 -5.84
CA CYS A 71 -7.59 -0.03 -6.23
C CYS A 71 -7.32 0.47 -7.65
N LEU A 72 -6.06 0.54 -8.05
CA LEU A 72 -5.67 1.04 -9.37
C LEU A 72 -5.47 -0.08 -10.41
N GLY A 73 -5.42 -1.33 -9.99
CA GLY A 73 -5.27 -2.47 -10.88
C GLY A 73 -3.93 -2.51 -11.62
N LYS A 74 -2.87 -1.96 -11.05
CA LYS A 74 -1.55 -1.99 -11.66
C LYS A 74 -0.98 -3.41 -11.66
N LEU A 75 -0.41 -3.83 -12.78
CA LEU A 75 0.02 -5.21 -13.01
C LEU A 75 1.47 -5.50 -12.62
N ASP A 76 2.29 -4.49 -12.46
CA ASP A 76 3.73 -4.67 -12.22
C ASP A 76 4.17 -4.15 -10.85
N VAL A 77 3.51 -4.63 -9.80
CA VAL A 77 3.79 -4.23 -8.41
C VAL A 77 4.19 -5.43 -7.57
N PHE A 78 5.32 -5.31 -6.92
CA PHE A 78 5.81 -6.22 -5.86
C PHE A 78 6.45 -5.37 -4.75
N THR A 79 6.36 -5.82 -3.52
CA THR A 79 7.02 -5.14 -2.41
C THR A 79 7.64 -6.13 -1.43
N SER A 80 8.94 -6.01 -1.23
CA SER A 80 9.67 -6.73 -0.17
C SER A 80 9.28 -6.27 1.24
N LYS A 81 8.56 -5.17 1.38
CA LYS A 81 8.06 -4.70 2.67
C LYS A 81 6.89 -5.53 3.20
N ASP A 82 6.26 -6.32 2.34
CA ASP A 82 5.20 -7.23 2.73
C ASP A 82 5.77 -8.53 3.31
N ALA A 83 5.47 -8.78 4.58
CA ALA A 83 5.97 -9.97 5.28
C ALA A 83 5.41 -11.28 4.68
N GLY A 84 4.16 -11.25 4.21
CA GLY A 84 3.53 -12.41 3.57
C GLY A 84 4.23 -12.80 2.28
N LEU A 85 4.57 -11.83 1.44
CA LEU A 85 5.32 -12.10 0.21
C LEU A 85 6.70 -12.67 0.48
N ARG A 86 7.43 -12.12 1.46
CA ARG A 86 8.73 -12.69 1.85
C ARG A 86 8.59 -14.13 2.36
N LEU A 87 7.61 -14.37 3.21
CA LEU A 87 7.35 -15.72 3.74
C LEU A 87 7.04 -16.71 2.62
N ALA A 88 6.17 -16.36 1.69
CA ALA A 88 5.82 -17.21 0.56
C ALA A 88 7.03 -17.54 -0.31
N MET A 89 7.88 -16.56 -0.60
CA MET A 89 9.11 -16.77 -1.37
C MET A 89 10.10 -17.66 -0.63
N ASN A 90 10.22 -17.50 0.69
CA ASN A 90 11.06 -18.40 1.51
C ASN A 90 10.55 -19.83 1.47
N ASN A 91 9.25 -20.02 1.66
CA ASN A 91 8.61 -21.35 1.65
C ASN A 91 8.73 -22.03 0.29
N ALA A 92 8.71 -21.27 -0.79
CA ALA A 92 8.91 -21.77 -2.15
C ALA A 92 10.40 -22.03 -2.51
N GLY A 93 11.32 -21.76 -1.60
CA GLY A 93 12.76 -21.95 -1.86
C GLY A 93 13.39 -20.93 -2.81
N MET A 94 12.71 -19.82 -3.07
CA MET A 94 13.20 -18.78 -3.97
C MET A 94 14.28 -17.92 -3.35
N ILE A 95 14.12 -17.58 -2.09
CA ILE A 95 15.03 -16.74 -1.31
C ILE A 95 15.26 -17.38 0.06
N LYS A 96 16.51 -17.39 0.51
CA LYS A 96 16.87 -17.93 1.82
C LYS A 96 16.27 -17.05 2.94
N PRO A 97 15.61 -17.63 3.96
CA PRO A 97 15.15 -16.89 5.12
C PRO A 97 16.27 -16.06 5.77
N GLY A 98 15.95 -14.84 6.19
CA GLY A 98 16.92 -13.92 6.79
C GLY A 98 17.73 -13.11 5.78
N SER A 99 17.48 -13.25 4.49
CA SER A 99 18.11 -12.42 3.45
C SER A 99 17.63 -10.97 3.52
N GLU A 100 18.47 -10.05 3.04
CA GLU A 100 18.08 -8.64 2.91
C GLU A 100 16.87 -8.47 1.99
N TRP A 101 16.01 -7.50 2.32
CA TRP A 101 14.77 -7.29 1.58
C TRP A 101 14.99 -6.94 0.11
N SER A 102 16.07 -6.23 -0.20
CA SER A 102 16.43 -5.91 -1.58
C SER A 102 16.58 -7.16 -2.47
N ARG A 103 17.00 -8.28 -1.90
CA ARG A 103 17.13 -9.53 -2.66
C ARG A 103 15.79 -10.08 -3.14
N TYR A 104 14.72 -9.84 -2.38
CA TYR A 104 13.36 -10.21 -2.79
C TYR A 104 12.89 -9.35 -3.95
N ASP A 105 13.14 -8.03 -3.89
CA ASP A 105 12.80 -7.12 -4.98
C ASP A 105 13.59 -7.46 -6.25
N ASP A 106 14.88 -7.76 -6.14
CA ASP A 106 15.72 -8.16 -7.27
C ASP A 106 15.22 -9.46 -7.91
N TYR A 107 14.85 -10.44 -7.11
CA TYR A 107 14.30 -11.70 -7.60
C TYR A 107 12.98 -11.46 -8.35
N ALA A 108 12.13 -10.59 -7.83
CA ALA A 108 10.83 -10.28 -8.41
C ALA A 108 10.93 -9.59 -9.78
N GLN A 109 12.07 -9.00 -10.14
CA GLN A 109 12.25 -8.36 -11.46
C GLN A 109 12.00 -9.31 -12.62
N LYS A 110 12.26 -10.62 -12.46
CA LYS A 110 12.00 -11.62 -13.52
C LYS A 110 10.50 -11.81 -13.82
N TRP A 111 9.61 -11.32 -12.95
CA TRP A 111 8.15 -11.39 -13.15
C TRP A 111 7.59 -10.17 -13.87
N SER A 112 8.40 -9.12 -14.05
CA SER A 112 7.98 -7.94 -14.78
C SER A 112 7.61 -8.31 -16.22
N PRO A 113 6.55 -7.74 -16.81
CA PRO A 113 5.69 -6.66 -16.31
C PRO A 113 4.46 -7.13 -15.51
N TYR A 114 4.47 -8.31 -14.94
CA TYR A 114 3.33 -8.94 -14.25
C TYR A 114 3.62 -9.26 -12.78
N LYS A 115 4.43 -8.46 -12.10
CA LYS A 115 4.78 -8.69 -10.68
C LYS A 115 3.57 -8.78 -9.77
N THR A 116 2.48 -8.06 -10.07
CA THR A 116 1.24 -8.13 -9.31
C THR A 116 0.61 -9.52 -9.36
N VAL A 117 0.61 -10.15 -10.54
CA VAL A 117 0.07 -11.51 -10.68
C VAL A 117 0.87 -12.50 -9.83
N ALA A 118 2.19 -12.39 -9.84
CA ALA A 118 3.06 -13.20 -8.98
C ALA A 118 2.78 -12.94 -7.49
N SER A 119 2.61 -11.68 -7.09
CA SER A 119 2.27 -11.31 -5.70
C SER A 119 0.97 -11.95 -5.25
N LEU A 120 -0.07 -11.90 -6.08
CA LEU A 120 -1.38 -12.52 -5.78
C LEU A 120 -1.26 -14.05 -5.62
N HIS A 121 -0.49 -14.70 -6.48
CA HIS A 121 -0.22 -16.14 -6.35
C HIS A 121 0.54 -16.47 -5.06
N LEU A 122 1.56 -15.69 -4.71
CA LEU A 122 2.31 -15.89 -3.48
C LEU A 122 1.44 -15.75 -2.23
N TRP A 123 0.58 -14.75 -2.18
CA TRP A 123 -0.36 -14.61 -1.06
C TRP A 123 -1.34 -15.77 -0.97
N TYR A 124 -1.80 -16.29 -2.10
CA TYR A 124 -2.70 -17.44 -2.13
C TYR A 124 -2.10 -18.68 -1.44
N PHE A 125 -0.79 -18.90 -1.55
CA PHE A 125 -0.13 -20.06 -0.99
C PHE A 125 0.20 -19.96 0.50
N ILE A 126 0.02 -18.83 1.12
CA ILE A 126 0.27 -18.63 2.57
C ILE A 126 -1.02 -18.48 3.39
N ASP A 127 -2.14 -18.36 2.75
CA ASP A 127 -3.45 -18.26 3.42
C ASP A 127 -4.06 -19.64 3.77
#